data_0a2b9e2f772a9986a34cfe694b894034
#
_entry.id   0a2b9e2f772a9986a34cfe694b894034
#
_cell.length_a   1.000
_cell.length_b   1.000
_cell.length_c   1.000
_cell.angle_alpha   90.00
_cell.angle_beta   90.00
_cell.angle_gamma   90.00
#
_symmetry.space_group_name_H-M   'P 1'
#
loop_
_entity.id
_entity.type
_entity.pdbx_description
1 polymer ?
#
loop_
_entity_poly.entity_id
_entity_poly.type
_entity_poly.pdbx_seq_one_letter_code
_entity_poly.pdbx_strand_id
1 'polypeptide(L)'
;ICDGMERLDDLPRLCLAGTNELLLEMPFYAWPSSLWDTLFALCERRDIRIVLAHADRYPKENIERLIREGIPLQLNAVCLTKPIKRRRYLEWIQNGYVKYLGSDIHMLGDGYRDWKKCKTLLEKKLR
;
A
#
# COMPACT_ATOMS: atom_id res chain seq x y z
N ILE A 1 2.23 -12.11 3.09
CA ILE A 1 3.43 -12.64 2.44
C ILE A 1 4.02 -13.78 3.29
N CYS A 2 4.57 -14.79 2.64
CA CYS A 2 5.26 -15.90 3.27
C CYS A 2 6.41 -16.38 2.39
N ASP A 3 7.38 -17.05 3.00
CA ASP A 3 8.53 -17.58 2.28
C ASP A 3 8.09 -18.56 1.18
N GLY A 4 8.66 -18.41 0.00
CA GLY A 4 8.35 -19.26 -1.15
C GLY A 4 7.09 -18.87 -1.91
N MET A 5 6.40 -17.82 -1.50
CA MET A 5 5.19 -17.34 -2.16
C MET A 5 5.42 -17.03 -3.64
N GLU A 6 6.61 -16.58 -4.00
CA GLU A 6 6.99 -16.26 -5.38
C GLU A 6 6.94 -17.46 -6.33
N ARG A 7 6.89 -18.67 -5.77
CA ARG A 7 6.84 -19.93 -6.54
C ARG A 7 5.44 -20.50 -6.73
N LEU A 8 4.42 -19.85 -6.15
CA LEU A 8 3.04 -20.30 -6.25
C LEU A 8 2.46 -19.99 -7.64
N ASP A 9 1.82 -20.99 -8.26
CA ASP A 9 1.20 -20.82 -9.59
C ASP A 9 -0.15 -20.10 -9.54
N ASP A 10 -0.82 -20.12 -8.38
CA ASP A 10 -2.19 -19.63 -8.23
C ASP A 10 -2.28 -18.12 -7.90
N LEU A 11 -1.16 -17.40 -7.87
CA LEU A 11 -1.15 -15.98 -7.51
C LEU A 11 -2.08 -15.11 -8.37
N PRO A 12 -2.21 -15.33 -9.70
CA PRO A 12 -3.14 -14.53 -10.50
C PRO A 12 -4.58 -14.60 -10.03
N ARG A 13 -4.99 -15.69 -9.39
CA ARG A 13 -6.34 -15.85 -8.84
C ARG A 13 -6.61 -14.98 -7.62
N LEU A 14 -5.56 -14.53 -6.94
CA LEU A 14 -5.65 -13.69 -5.75
C LEU A 14 -5.63 -12.20 -6.09
N CYS A 15 -5.47 -11.86 -7.36
CA CYS A 15 -5.46 -10.48 -7.80
C CYS A 15 -6.83 -9.82 -7.68
N LEU A 16 -6.83 -8.48 -7.65
CA LEU A 16 -8.05 -7.70 -7.67
C LEU A 16 -8.87 -8.04 -8.92
N ALA A 17 -10.20 -8.15 -8.77
CA ALA A 17 -11.08 -8.57 -9.85
C ALA A 17 -10.87 -7.76 -11.13
N GLY A 18 -10.68 -8.47 -12.25
CA GLY A 18 -10.47 -7.84 -13.55
C GLY A 18 -9.08 -7.25 -13.77
N THR A 19 -8.13 -7.50 -12.86
CA THR A 19 -6.76 -6.99 -12.95
C THR A 19 -5.72 -8.08 -12.72
N ASN A 20 -4.45 -7.76 -12.99
CA ASN A 20 -3.31 -8.59 -12.60
C ASN A 20 -2.62 -8.05 -11.34
N GLU A 21 -3.27 -7.16 -10.60
CA GLU A 21 -2.71 -6.54 -9.41
C GLU A 21 -2.99 -7.35 -8.17
N LEU A 22 -1.92 -7.76 -7.48
CA LEU A 22 -1.98 -8.46 -6.21
C LEU A 22 -1.74 -7.48 -5.07
N LEU A 23 -2.76 -7.29 -4.23
CA LEU A 23 -2.63 -6.49 -3.02
C LEU A 23 -2.00 -7.34 -1.94
N LEU A 24 -0.76 -7.03 -1.57
CA LEU A 24 0.05 -7.84 -0.67
C LEU A 24 0.25 -7.12 0.66
N GLU A 25 -0.06 -7.80 1.75
CA GLU A 25 0.17 -7.28 3.09
C GLU A 25 1.51 -7.79 3.63
N MET A 26 2.32 -6.85 4.14
CA MET A 26 3.61 -7.13 4.76
C MET A 26 3.51 -6.99 6.28
N PRO A 27 4.43 -7.60 7.04
CA PRO A 27 4.48 -7.37 8.49
C PRO A 27 4.71 -5.90 8.85
N PHE A 28 4.22 -5.47 10.01
CA PHE A 28 4.34 -4.08 10.47
C PHE A 28 5.64 -3.81 11.26
N TYR A 29 6.54 -4.75 11.29
CA TYR A 29 7.85 -4.65 11.93
C TYR A 29 8.97 -4.71 10.87
N ALA A 30 10.21 -4.54 11.30
CA ALA A 30 11.35 -4.60 10.40
C ALA A 30 11.43 -5.96 9.67
N TRP A 31 11.69 -5.94 8.38
CA TRP A 31 11.69 -7.15 7.55
C TRP A 31 13.09 -7.73 7.44
N PRO A 32 13.25 -9.05 7.67
CA PRO A 32 14.53 -9.72 7.42
C PRO A 32 14.85 -9.75 5.93
N SER A 33 16.11 -9.95 5.59
CA SER A 33 16.55 -9.96 4.19
C SER A 33 15.83 -11.02 3.35
N SER A 34 15.50 -12.17 3.94
CA SER A 34 14.75 -13.22 3.24
C SER A 34 13.36 -12.75 2.77
N LEU A 35 12.72 -11.90 3.57
CA LEU A 35 11.42 -11.36 3.22
C LEU A 35 11.52 -10.34 2.08
N TRP A 36 12.56 -9.51 2.10
CA TRP A 36 12.86 -8.60 0.99
C TRP A 36 13.14 -9.36 -0.30
N ASP A 37 13.89 -10.45 -0.23
CA ASP A 37 14.19 -11.29 -1.39
C ASP A 37 12.91 -11.88 -1.99
N THR A 38 12.01 -12.39 -1.15
CA THR A 38 10.70 -12.89 -1.59
C THR A 38 9.88 -11.80 -2.25
N LEU A 39 9.84 -10.60 -1.66
CA LEU A 39 9.11 -9.47 -2.23
C LEU A 39 9.65 -9.09 -3.60
N PHE A 40 10.95 -8.98 -3.75
CA PHE A 40 11.55 -8.62 -5.04
C PHE A 40 11.32 -9.71 -6.10
N ALA A 41 11.38 -10.98 -5.70
CA ALA A 41 11.06 -12.09 -6.61
C ALA A 41 9.60 -12.03 -7.09
N LEU A 42 8.67 -11.67 -6.19
CA LEU A 42 7.27 -11.46 -6.57
C LEU A 42 7.13 -10.29 -7.56
N CYS A 43 7.86 -9.20 -7.35
CA CYS A 43 7.82 -8.04 -8.24
C CYS A 43 8.38 -8.34 -9.64
N GLU A 44 9.26 -9.33 -9.77
CA GLU A 44 9.83 -9.74 -11.05
C GLU A 44 8.89 -10.64 -11.88
N ARG A 45 7.84 -11.19 -11.26
CA ARG A 45 6.89 -12.01 -12.00
C ARG A 45 6.11 -11.17 -13.01
N ARG A 46 5.93 -11.74 -14.21
CA ARG A 46 5.25 -11.06 -15.33
C ARG A 46 3.74 -11.22 -15.31
N ASP A 47 3.25 -12.22 -14.58
CA ASP A 47 1.80 -12.55 -14.51
C ASP A 47 1.04 -11.72 -13.48
N ILE A 48 1.75 -11.04 -12.57
CA ILE A 48 1.15 -10.23 -11.52
C ILE A 48 1.90 -8.91 -11.37
N ARG A 49 1.20 -7.92 -10.79
CA ARG A 49 1.78 -6.65 -10.36
C ARG A 49 1.51 -6.48 -8.87
N ILE A 50 2.56 -6.23 -8.09
CA ILE A 50 2.45 -6.09 -6.66
C ILE A 50 2.07 -4.66 -6.29
N VAL A 51 1.09 -4.53 -5.39
CA VAL A 51 0.76 -3.28 -4.69
C VAL A 51 0.78 -3.61 -3.20
N LEU A 52 1.53 -2.86 -2.41
CA LEU A 52 1.64 -3.15 -0.97
C LEU A 52 0.52 -2.47 -0.19
N ALA A 53 -0.28 -3.31 0.50
CA ALA A 53 -1.42 -2.88 1.29
C ALA A 53 -0.98 -2.23 2.60
N HIS A 54 -1.74 -1.25 3.06
CA HIS A 54 -1.58 -0.60 4.38
C HIS A 54 -0.17 -0.05 4.62
N ALA A 55 0.45 0.55 3.59
CA ALA A 55 1.83 1.02 3.66
C ALA A 55 2.05 2.08 4.75
N ASP A 56 1.00 2.80 5.15
CA ASP A 56 1.05 3.77 6.24
C ASP A 56 1.41 3.13 7.60
N ARG A 57 1.30 1.80 7.71
CA ARG A 57 1.61 1.05 8.94
C ARG A 57 3.02 0.47 8.97
N TYR A 58 3.77 0.54 7.87
CA TYR A 58 5.11 -0.03 7.80
C TYR A 58 6.15 0.92 8.42
N PRO A 59 7.29 0.38 8.91
CA PRO A 59 8.39 1.21 9.36
C PRO A 59 8.86 2.18 8.26
N LYS A 60 9.23 3.40 8.65
CA LYS A 60 9.63 4.45 7.72
C LYS A 60 10.75 4.02 6.78
N GLU A 61 11.76 3.34 7.31
CA GLU A 61 12.90 2.88 6.52
C GLU A 61 12.47 1.90 5.42
N ASN A 62 11.49 1.05 5.72
CA ASN A 62 10.95 0.08 4.76
C ASN A 62 10.21 0.82 3.64
N ILE A 63 9.40 1.80 3.99
CA ILE A 63 8.65 2.59 3.00
C ILE A 63 9.61 3.36 2.08
N GLU A 64 10.64 3.98 2.64
CA GLU A 64 11.63 4.70 1.85
C GLU A 64 12.33 3.79 0.83
N ARG A 65 12.64 2.56 1.23
CA ARG A 65 13.22 1.56 0.33
C ARG A 65 12.24 1.14 -0.76
N LEU A 66 10.96 0.90 -0.40
CA LEU A 66 9.92 0.56 -1.36
C LEU A 66 9.74 1.64 -2.42
N ILE A 67 9.76 2.90 -2.01
CA ILE A 67 9.66 4.05 -2.92
C ILE A 67 10.86 4.09 -3.87
N ARG A 68 12.07 3.89 -3.36
CA ARG A 68 13.27 3.85 -4.21
C ARG A 68 13.23 2.73 -5.23
N GLU A 69 12.66 1.59 -4.86
CA GLU A 69 12.54 0.43 -5.75
C GLU A 69 11.33 0.54 -6.69
N GLY A 70 10.53 1.59 -6.57
CA GLY A 70 9.39 1.81 -7.44
C GLY A 70 8.20 0.90 -7.19
N ILE A 71 8.06 0.32 -5.99
CA ILE A 71 6.96 -0.58 -5.66
C ILE A 71 5.74 0.24 -5.29
N PRO A 72 4.58 0.06 -5.98
CA PRO A 72 3.37 0.82 -5.69
C PRO A 72 2.81 0.53 -4.30
N LEU A 73 2.28 1.57 -3.67
CA LEU A 73 1.74 1.51 -2.31
C LEU A 73 0.23 1.76 -2.29
N GLN A 74 -0.44 1.14 -1.34
CA GLN A 74 -1.81 1.46 -0.96
C GLN A 74 -1.79 2.04 0.46
N LEU A 75 -2.40 3.19 0.66
CA LEU A 75 -2.55 3.81 1.97
C LEU A 75 -3.99 3.69 2.47
N ASN A 76 -4.16 3.62 3.78
CA ASN A 76 -5.48 3.78 4.39
C ASN A 76 -5.81 5.27 4.47
N ALA A 77 -7.01 5.64 4.05
CA ALA A 77 -7.42 7.04 4.02
C ALA A 77 -7.34 7.71 5.40
N VAL A 78 -7.56 6.96 6.47
CA VAL A 78 -7.48 7.45 7.83
C VAL A 78 -6.10 8.05 8.17
N CYS A 79 -5.04 7.65 7.48
CA CYS A 79 -3.70 8.21 7.73
C CYS A 79 -3.64 9.71 7.42
N LEU A 80 -4.51 10.21 6.54
CA LEU A 80 -4.57 11.62 6.18
C LEU A 80 -5.26 12.48 7.25
N THR A 81 -5.92 11.86 8.22
CA THR A 81 -6.53 12.59 9.34
C THR A 81 -5.52 12.90 10.44
N LYS A 82 -4.32 12.31 10.39
CA LYS A 82 -3.27 12.52 11.39
C LYS A 82 -2.44 13.76 11.05
N PRO A 83 -2.53 14.86 11.84
CA PRO A 83 -1.91 16.13 11.45
C PRO A 83 -0.40 16.07 11.23
N ILE A 84 0.31 15.30 12.07
CA ILE A 84 1.78 15.24 12.03
C ILE A 84 2.31 14.56 10.76
N LYS A 85 1.64 13.48 10.32
CA LYS A 85 2.11 12.66 9.19
C LYS A 85 1.42 12.98 7.87
N ARG A 86 0.34 13.75 7.90
CA ARG A 86 -0.49 14.05 6.72
C ARG A 86 0.31 14.60 5.55
N ARG A 87 1.19 15.56 5.82
CA ARG A 87 2.00 16.20 4.78
C ARG A 87 2.84 15.18 4.01
N ARG A 88 3.47 14.25 4.72
CA ARG A 88 4.29 13.20 4.11
C ARG A 88 3.47 12.28 3.21
N TYR A 89 2.30 11.86 3.67
CA TYR A 89 1.41 11.01 2.88
C TYR A 89 0.89 11.73 1.65
N LEU A 90 0.55 13.01 1.76
CA LEU A 90 0.13 13.81 0.62
C LEU A 90 1.26 13.97 -0.41
N GLU A 91 2.49 14.15 0.03
CA GLU A 91 3.65 14.21 -0.85
C GLU A 91 3.83 12.89 -1.63
N TRP A 92 3.66 11.75 -0.96
CA TRP A 92 3.73 10.45 -1.63
C TRP A 92 2.64 10.28 -2.69
N ILE A 93 1.43 10.74 -2.40
CA ILE A 93 0.33 10.70 -3.36
C ILE A 93 0.64 11.60 -4.56
N GLN A 94 1.09 12.82 -4.32
CA GLN A 94 1.42 13.78 -5.38
C GLN A 94 2.57 13.29 -6.27
N ASN A 95 3.54 12.59 -5.70
CA ASN A 95 4.68 12.04 -6.42
C ASN A 95 4.38 10.72 -7.15
N GLY A 96 3.16 10.22 -7.05
CA GLY A 96 2.76 9.00 -7.74
C GLY A 96 3.21 7.70 -7.09
N TYR A 97 3.67 7.72 -5.84
CA TYR A 97 4.09 6.52 -5.12
C TYR A 97 2.91 5.69 -4.62
N VAL A 98 1.75 6.32 -4.47
CA VAL A 98 0.53 5.69 -3.97
C VAL A 98 -0.41 5.43 -5.13
N LYS A 99 -0.74 4.16 -5.36
CA LYS A 99 -1.65 3.76 -6.42
C LYS A 99 -3.11 3.75 -5.97
N TYR A 100 -3.36 3.33 -4.74
CA TYR A 100 -4.70 3.22 -4.18
C TYR A 100 -4.79 3.86 -2.81
N LEU A 101 -5.93 4.49 -2.54
CA LEU A 101 -6.31 4.98 -1.23
C LEU A 101 -7.55 4.21 -0.80
N GLY A 102 -7.39 3.34 0.19
CA GLY A 102 -8.47 2.50 0.68
C GLY A 102 -9.09 3.04 1.96
N SER A 103 -10.38 2.77 2.15
CA SER A 103 -11.03 2.98 3.43
C SER A 103 -11.04 1.66 4.18
N ASP A 104 -10.31 1.58 5.30
CA ASP A 104 -10.34 0.41 6.18
C ASP A 104 -11.51 0.56 7.15
N ILE A 105 -12.73 0.63 6.59
CA ILE A 105 -13.95 0.83 7.36
C ILE A 105 -14.46 -0.53 7.83
N HIS A 106 -14.23 -0.85 9.10
CA HIS A 106 -14.74 -2.07 9.72
C HIS A 106 -16.11 -1.88 10.37
N MET A 107 -16.52 -0.63 10.64
CA MET A 107 -17.80 -0.29 11.25
C MET A 107 -18.36 0.97 10.61
N LEU A 108 -19.70 1.01 10.45
CA LEU A 108 -20.41 2.23 10.08
C LEU A 108 -20.22 3.27 11.21
N GLY A 109 -19.77 4.47 10.90
CA GLY A 109 -19.55 5.53 11.89
C GLY A 109 -18.26 6.31 11.64
N ASP A 110 -17.32 6.26 12.57
CA ASP A 110 -16.13 7.10 12.54
C ASP A 110 -15.25 6.88 11.30
N GLY A 111 -15.12 5.65 10.82
CA GLY A 111 -14.37 5.36 9.61
C GLY A 111 -14.95 6.02 8.36
N TYR A 112 -16.27 6.11 8.26
CA TYR A 112 -16.94 6.77 7.15
C TYR A 112 -16.72 8.30 7.16
N ARG A 113 -16.74 8.90 8.36
CA ARG A 113 -16.42 10.33 8.52
C ARG A 113 -15.00 10.63 8.11
N ASP A 114 -14.05 9.78 8.52
CA ASP A 114 -12.64 9.92 8.16
C ASP A 114 -12.45 9.80 6.65
N TRP A 115 -13.13 8.86 6.01
CA TRP A 115 -13.12 8.73 4.55
C TRP A 115 -13.61 10.00 3.86
N LYS A 116 -14.73 10.58 4.31
CA LYS A 116 -15.25 11.82 3.75
C LYS A 116 -14.28 12.99 3.90
N LYS A 117 -13.67 13.13 5.08
CA LYS A 117 -12.65 14.16 5.33
C LYS A 117 -11.46 14.01 4.40
N CYS A 118 -10.98 12.78 4.23
CA CYS A 118 -9.85 12.49 3.36
C CYS A 118 -10.17 12.79 1.91
N LYS A 119 -11.35 12.41 1.44
CA LYS A 119 -11.79 12.68 0.07
C LYS A 119 -11.82 14.19 -0.19
N THR A 120 -12.42 14.96 0.71
CA THR A 120 -12.48 16.42 0.60
C THR A 120 -11.09 17.03 0.61
N LEU A 121 -10.23 16.58 1.50
CA LEU A 121 -8.85 17.06 1.60
C LEU A 121 -8.06 16.78 0.32
N LEU A 122 -8.20 15.59 -0.25
CA LEU A 122 -7.53 15.22 -1.50
C LEU A 122 -8.02 16.07 -2.66
N GLU A 123 -9.32 16.25 -2.80
CA GLU A 123 -9.90 17.10 -3.84
C GLU A 123 -9.37 18.53 -3.75
N LYS A 124 -9.20 19.06 -2.54
CA LYS A 124 -8.71 20.39 -2.29
C LYS A 124 -7.21 20.55 -2.53
N LYS A 125 -6.40 19.55 -2.17
CA LYS A 125 -4.93 19.63 -2.22
C LYS A 125 -4.33 19.19 -3.55
N LEU A 126 -5.01 18.35 -4.32
CA LEU A 126 -4.52 17.81 -5.58
C LEU A 126 -5.04 18.58 -6.81
N ARG A 127 -5.84 19.59 -6.59
CA ARG A 127 -6.32 20.47 -7.67
C ARG A 127 -5.23 21.36 -8.21
#